data_dfa3f2339f7f17b736de00c33fc13bec
#
_entry.id   dfa3f2339f7f17b736de00c33fc13bec
#
_cell.length_a   1.000
_cell.length_b   1.000
_cell.length_c   1.000
_cell.angle_alpha   90.00
_cell.angle_beta   90.00
_cell.angle_gamma   90.00
#
_symmetry.space_group_name_H-M   'P 1'
#
loop_
_entity.id
_entity.type
_entity.pdbx_description
1 polymer ?
#
loop_
_entity_poly.entity_id
_entity_poly.type
_entity_poly.pdbx_seq_one_letter_code
_entity_poly.pdbx_strand_id
1 'polypeptide(L)'
;MSRFDDLLADPYAARRYLVSVEPFDPALEGVRVLRFSDHGFVTRPDDDPPNAWFEPRLVTALNFERQLFAGGRLEGRSVPGFGALTLNNADGGLDFLAALAWDGRRVRVRLGGDGFRLVEFGLVLDGTAEQIEFDDLLVTVRLRDLQARFEAEVPRASYAGTGGTEGRVGLTGRPRPLCFGRVLRVPAVLVDPAALLYQLHDGPIAGIDAVYDRGLALAGVEGAPAAGQFRGDPANGCFTLGASPAGTVTADVRGDADGFYVETAAALVRRIAIARAGLADPDDLDAAAFAALDALAPAPVGLFVDTEARLDRLLDDLVEAIGGHYGFDRAGRLTVGRVAEPAAEAEAGFDAGQILEIGRVAVARPVWRQKIGYGRYWRTLDPSGVAGAVDDEGRADLAEGFRYATAEDPAIRDRHKLAEEAVRDTALALAV
;
A
#
# COMPACT_ATOMS: atom_id res chain seq x y z
N MET A 1 27.52 13.18 15.96
CA MET A 1 26.13 13.63 16.04
C MET A 1 25.99 14.88 15.19
N SER A 2 24.88 15.04 14.47
CA SER A 2 24.62 16.29 13.75
C SER A 2 24.13 17.35 14.74
N ARG A 3 24.22 18.64 14.36
CA ARG A 3 23.61 19.73 15.17
C ARG A 3 22.11 19.51 15.42
N PHE A 4 21.44 18.80 14.50
CA PHE A 4 20.04 18.43 14.67
C PHE A 4 19.86 17.38 15.77
N ASP A 5 20.73 16.37 15.84
CA ASP A 5 20.68 15.36 16.92
C ASP A 5 20.94 16.01 18.28
N ASP A 6 21.90 16.93 18.35
CA ASP A 6 22.20 17.69 19.57
C ASP A 6 21.00 18.53 20.01
N LEU A 7 20.29 19.18 19.06
CA LEU A 7 19.04 19.93 19.31
C LEU A 7 17.93 19.02 19.86
N LEU A 8 17.79 17.81 19.33
CA LEU A 8 16.77 16.86 19.80
C LEU A 8 17.07 16.33 21.19
N ALA A 9 18.34 16.17 21.53
CA ALA A 9 18.78 15.69 22.84
C ALA A 9 18.63 16.73 23.95
N ASP A 10 18.63 18.04 23.62
CA ASP A 10 18.45 19.11 24.58
C ASP A 10 16.98 19.53 24.72
N PRO A 11 16.28 19.22 25.83
CA PRO A 11 14.87 19.58 26.03
C PRO A 11 14.66 21.11 26.18
N TYR A 12 15.69 21.87 26.47
CA TYR A 12 15.64 23.32 26.69
C TYR A 12 16.06 24.13 25.47
N ALA A 13 16.56 23.47 24.42
CA ALA A 13 16.96 24.17 23.20
C ALA A 13 15.78 24.86 22.51
N ALA A 14 15.99 26.10 22.08
CA ALA A 14 15.01 26.82 21.29
C ALA A 14 14.78 26.12 19.95
N ARG A 15 13.56 25.69 19.69
CA ARG A 15 13.16 25.03 18.45
C ARG A 15 12.61 26.06 17.48
N ARG A 16 13.01 25.94 16.22
CA ARG A 16 12.60 26.80 15.11
C ARG A 16 12.02 25.99 13.99
N TYR A 17 10.96 26.47 13.40
CA TYR A 17 10.25 25.77 12.33
C TYR A 17 10.31 26.55 11.03
N LEU A 18 10.56 25.82 9.95
CA LEU A 18 10.45 26.31 8.58
C LEU A 18 9.43 25.46 7.83
N VAL A 19 8.49 26.11 7.18
CA VAL A 19 7.44 25.46 6.38
C VAL A 19 7.53 25.93 4.94
N SER A 20 7.51 24.99 4.01
CA SER A 20 7.36 25.25 2.58
C SER A 20 6.08 24.59 2.10
N VAL A 21 5.22 25.34 1.41
CA VAL A 21 4.00 24.83 0.78
C VAL A 21 4.02 25.15 -0.71
N GLU A 22 3.48 24.26 -1.53
CA GLU A 22 3.58 24.30 -2.99
C GLU A 22 2.20 24.27 -3.66
N PRO A 23 1.26 25.23 -3.34
CA PRO A 23 -0.04 25.28 -3.99
C PRO A 23 0.10 25.59 -5.49
N PHE A 24 -0.92 25.20 -6.27
CA PHE A 24 -1.01 25.59 -7.68
C PHE A 24 -1.70 26.96 -7.79
N ASP A 25 -1.07 27.87 -8.53
CA ASP A 25 -1.61 29.19 -8.82
C ASP A 25 -2.25 29.18 -10.21
N PRO A 26 -3.59 29.24 -10.30
CA PRO A 26 -4.28 29.25 -11.60
C PRO A 26 -3.93 30.46 -12.48
N ALA A 27 -3.56 31.59 -11.86
CA ALA A 27 -3.20 32.80 -12.61
C ALA A 27 -1.81 32.71 -13.26
N LEU A 28 -0.92 31.92 -12.67
CA LEU A 28 0.43 31.64 -13.18
C LEU A 28 0.49 30.31 -13.97
N GLU A 29 -0.59 29.55 -14.01
CA GLU A 29 -0.66 28.19 -14.55
C GLU A 29 0.48 27.29 -14.03
N GLY A 30 0.88 27.47 -12.75
CA GLY A 30 2.04 26.80 -12.19
C GLY A 30 2.05 26.68 -10.67
N VAL A 31 3.04 25.94 -10.15
CA VAL A 31 3.25 25.77 -8.72
C VAL A 31 3.90 27.04 -8.15
N ARG A 32 3.30 27.57 -7.07
CA ARG A 32 3.84 28.70 -6.32
C ARG A 32 4.44 28.21 -5.01
N VAL A 33 5.74 28.40 -4.81
CA VAL A 33 6.41 28.03 -3.57
C VAL A 33 6.30 29.15 -2.55
N LEU A 34 5.56 28.90 -1.46
CA LEU A 34 5.41 29.82 -0.33
C LEU A 34 6.20 29.28 0.86
N ARG A 35 6.80 30.19 1.65
CA ARG A 35 7.69 29.85 2.75
C ARG A 35 7.33 30.62 4.00
N PHE A 36 7.10 29.90 5.09
CA PHE A 36 6.71 30.44 6.38
C PHE A 36 7.61 29.96 7.50
N SER A 37 7.75 30.74 8.56
CA SER A 37 8.50 30.39 9.75
C SER A 37 7.83 30.97 11.01
N ASP A 38 8.28 30.53 12.17
CA ASP A 38 7.85 31.06 13.47
C ASP A 38 8.63 32.30 13.90
N HIS A 39 9.73 32.65 13.21
CA HIS A 39 10.64 33.73 13.67
C HIS A 39 11.27 34.60 12.56
N GLY A 40 10.95 34.33 11.29
CA GLY A 40 11.61 34.96 10.14
C GLY A 40 13.00 34.34 9.89
N PHE A 41 13.21 33.85 8.67
CA PHE A 41 14.47 33.19 8.30
C PHE A 41 14.81 33.50 6.84
N VAL A 42 16.09 33.79 6.58
CA VAL A 42 16.62 33.96 5.22
C VAL A 42 17.70 32.89 4.99
N THR A 43 17.59 32.13 3.94
CA THR A 43 18.62 31.19 3.53
C THR A 43 19.87 31.96 3.06
N ARG A 44 21.03 31.35 3.20
CA ARG A 44 22.30 31.94 2.75
C ARG A 44 22.41 31.91 1.23
N PRO A 45 23.32 32.71 0.64
CA PRO A 45 23.57 32.68 -0.80
C PRO A 45 24.06 31.33 -1.33
N ASP A 46 24.65 30.49 -0.47
CA ASP A 46 25.17 29.15 -0.76
C ASP A 46 24.22 28.03 -0.33
N ASP A 47 23.04 28.35 0.17
CA ASP A 47 21.97 27.36 0.44
C ASP A 47 21.14 27.09 -0.84
N ASP A 48 20.40 26.01 -0.86
CA ASP A 48 19.40 25.70 -1.89
C ASP A 48 17.98 25.63 -1.28
N PRO A 49 17.06 26.58 -1.62
CA PRO A 49 17.26 27.75 -2.49
C PRO A 49 18.06 28.87 -1.83
N PRO A 50 18.86 29.66 -2.61
CA PRO A 50 19.63 30.77 -2.08
C PRO A 50 18.73 31.99 -1.80
N ASN A 51 19.09 32.76 -0.76
CA ASN A 51 18.45 34.02 -0.38
C ASN A 51 16.90 33.96 -0.29
N ALA A 52 16.36 32.78 0.07
CA ALA A 52 14.93 32.58 0.18
C ALA A 52 14.43 33.09 1.55
N TRP A 53 13.38 33.89 1.51
CA TRP A 53 12.73 34.40 2.71
C TRP A 53 11.64 33.44 3.19
N PHE A 54 11.67 33.11 4.49
CA PHE A 54 10.61 32.45 5.23
C PHE A 54 9.91 33.46 6.13
N GLU A 55 8.68 33.81 5.76
CA GLU A 55 7.90 34.84 6.41
C GLU A 55 7.46 34.43 7.83
N PRO A 56 7.57 35.31 8.86
CA PRO A 56 7.23 34.95 10.25
C PRO A 56 5.72 34.98 10.48
N ARG A 57 4.98 34.09 9.88
CA ARG A 57 3.53 33.96 10.00
C ARG A 57 3.06 32.68 10.69
N LEU A 58 3.99 31.77 11.01
CA LEU A 58 3.66 30.50 11.57
C LEU A 58 3.26 30.62 13.04
N VAL A 59 2.01 30.30 13.38
CA VAL A 59 1.48 30.26 14.75
C VAL A 59 1.62 28.85 15.33
N THR A 60 1.20 27.85 14.57
CA THR A 60 1.39 26.44 14.89
C THR A 60 2.07 25.76 13.72
N ALA A 61 3.26 25.25 13.96
CA ALA A 61 4.10 24.69 12.90
C ALA A 61 3.60 23.33 12.40
N LEU A 62 3.18 22.49 13.34
CA LEU A 62 2.76 21.14 13.05
C LEU A 62 1.99 20.59 14.25
N ASN A 63 0.76 20.18 14.00
CA ASN A 63 0.02 19.25 14.83
C ASN A 63 -0.31 18.07 13.94
N PHE A 64 0.38 16.93 14.13
CA PHE A 64 0.28 15.78 13.22
C PHE A 64 0.15 14.49 14.01
N GLU A 65 -0.94 13.79 13.77
CA GLU A 65 -1.24 12.52 14.41
C GLU A 65 -1.05 11.37 13.43
N ARG A 66 -0.37 10.32 13.89
CA ARG A 66 -0.13 9.10 13.13
C ARG A 66 -0.51 7.88 13.93
N GLN A 67 -1.14 6.92 13.25
CA GLN A 67 -1.43 5.59 13.78
C GLN A 67 -0.97 4.55 12.74
N LEU A 68 -0.40 3.45 13.21
CA LEU A 68 -0.01 2.35 12.31
C LEU A 68 -1.25 1.65 11.76
N PHE A 69 -2.27 1.47 12.61
CA PHE A 69 -3.48 0.74 12.27
C PHE A 69 -4.74 1.50 12.69
N ALA A 70 -5.81 1.29 11.97
CA ALA A 70 -7.11 1.86 12.29
C ALA A 70 -7.59 1.48 13.71
N GLY A 71 -8.08 2.48 14.46
CA GLY A 71 -8.70 2.27 15.78
C GLY A 71 -7.74 1.91 16.90
N GLY A 72 -6.45 2.24 16.77
CA GLY A 72 -5.44 2.02 17.82
C GLY A 72 -5.16 0.54 18.13
N ARG A 73 -5.40 -0.35 17.17
CA ARG A 73 -5.11 -1.79 17.28
C ARG A 73 -3.63 -2.06 16.97
N LEU A 74 -3.18 -3.29 17.25
CA LEU A 74 -1.83 -3.77 16.89
C LEU A 74 -1.81 -4.52 15.55
N GLU A 75 -2.91 -4.50 14.82
CA GLU A 75 -3.10 -5.18 13.56
C GLU A 75 -4.25 -4.54 12.76
N GLY A 76 -4.31 -4.81 11.47
CA GLY A 76 -5.37 -4.33 10.59
C GLY A 76 -4.83 -3.37 9.52
N ARG A 77 -5.72 -2.56 8.98
CA ARG A 77 -5.41 -1.67 7.87
C ARG A 77 -4.60 -0.47 8.31
N SER A 78 -3.62 -0.12 7.49
CA SER A 78 -2.87 1.12 7.63
C SER A 78 -3.77 2.33 7.40
N VAL A 79 -3.48 3.44 8.08
CA VAL A 79 -4.26 4.68 7.95
C VAL A 79 -3.35 5.88 7.67
N PRO A 80 -3.78 6.79 6.79
CA PRO A 80 -3.07 8.06 6.59
C PRO A 80 -2.99 8.86 7.88
N GLY A 81 -1.86 9.54 8.09
CA GLY A 81 -1.72 10.54 9.14
C GLY A 81 -2.41 11.85 8.75
N PHE A 82 -2.93 12.55 9.76
CA PHE A 82 -3.59 13.84 9.61
C PHE A 82 -2.97 14.88 10.51
N GLY A 83 -3.08 16.15 10.10
CA GLY A 83 -2.60 17.25 10.93
C GLY A 83 -3.04 18.60 10.43
N ALA A 84 -2.44 19.63 11.02
CA ALA A 84 -2.66 21.00 10.60
C ALA A 84 -1.43 21.86 10.91
N LEU A 85 -1.27 22.92 10.12
CA LEU A 85 -0.45 24.08 10.46
C LEU A 85 -1.33 25.34 10.43
N THR A 86 -0.97 26.34 11.20
CA THR A 86 -1.75 27.58 11.32
C THR A 86 -0.86 28.79 11.08
N LEU A 87 -1.36 29.72 10.24
CA LEU A 87 -0.66 30.93 9.85
C LEU A 87 -1.44 32.16 10.37
N ASN A 88 -0.73 33.19 10.76
CA ASN A 88 -1.32 34.47 11.14
C ASN A 88 -1.71 35.30 9.88
N ASN A 89 -2.97 35.71 9.81
CA ASN A 89 -3.53 36.52 8.75
C ASN A 89 -4.24 37.79 9.28
N ALA A 90 -3.89 38.24 10.46
CA ALA A 90 -4.54 39.42 11.09
C ALA A 90 -4.47 40.72 10.25
N ASP A 91 -3.55 40.77 9.30
CA ASP A 91 -3.36 41.92 8.37
C ASP A 91 -4.02 41.70 6.99
N GLY A 92 -4.69 40.53 6.76
CA GLY A 92 -5.26 40.15 5.48
C GLY A 92 -4.22 39.85 4.39
N GLY A 93 -2.93 39.79 4.76
CA GLY A 93 -1.83 39.59 3.80
C GLY A 93 -1.80 38.21 3.16
N LEU A 94 -2.56 37.26 3.69
CA LEU A 94 -2.68 35.87 3.16
C LEU A 94 -4.02 35.59 2.45
N ASP A 95 -4.91 36.61 2.27
CA ASP A 95 -6.21 36.39 1.62
C ASP A 95 -6.09 35.80 0.20
N PHE A 96 -5.00 36.13 -0.50
CA PHE A 96 -4.74 35.59 -1.84
C PHE A 96 -4.62 34.05 -1.86
N LEU A 97 -4.35 33.42 -0.73
CA LEU A 97 -4.24 31.96 -0.63
C LEU A 97 -5.57 31.26 -0.97
N ALA A 98 -6.70 31.94 -0.80
CA ALA A 98 -8.02 31.40 -1.16
C ALA A 98 -8.20 31.17 -2.66
N ALA A 99 -7.42 31.85 -3.51
CA ALA A 99 -7.47 31.70 -4.97
C ALA A 99 -6.58 30.53 -5.48
N LEU A 100 -5.78 29.90 -4.62
CA LEU A 100 -4.85 28.84 -4.99
C LEU A 100 -5.49 27.46 -4.79
N ALA A 101 -5.05 26.46 -5.58
CA ALA A 101 -5.46 25.07 -5.40
C ALA A 101 -4.48 24.34 -4.46
N TRP A 102 -5.02 23.67 -3.44
CA TRP A 102 -4.25 23.13 -2.32
C TRP A 102 -4.26 21.60 -2.26
N ASP A 103 -5.32 20.98 -2.72
CA ASP A 103 -5.54 19.53 -2.62
C ASP A 103 -4.41 18.71 -3.24
N GLY A 104 -3.81 17.84 -2.45
CA GLY A 104 -2.68 17.00 -2.85
C GLY A 104 -1.35 17.76 -3.04
N ARG A 105 -1.28 19.07 -2.71
CA ARG A 105 -0.08 19.90 -2.90
C ARG A 105 0.92 19.69 -1.79
N ARG A 106 2.21 19.66 -2.15
CA ARG A 106 3.30 19.31 -1.24
C ARG A 106 3.45 20.33 -0.11
N VAL A 107 3.64 19.82 1.11
CA VAL A 107 3.96 20.58 2.31
C VAL A 107 5.15 19.94 2.99
N ARG A 108 6.19 20.73 3.26
CA ARG A 108 7.35 20.29 4.02
C ARG A 108 7.53 21.13 5.27
N VAL A 109 7.70 20.45 6.40
CA VAL A 109 8.02 21.08 7.69
C VAL A 109 9.40 20.65 8.11
N ARG A 110 10.23 21.62 8.45
CA ARG A 110 11.59 21.40 8.97
C ARG A 110 11.70 21.96 10.38
N LEU A 111 12.47 21.28 11.21
CA LEU A 111 12.78 21.67 12.57
C LEU A 111 14.29 21.92 12.68
N GLY A 112 14.64 23.02 13.35
CA GLY A 112 16.03 23.38 13.62
C GLY A 112 16.15 24.24 14.87
N GLY A 113 17.28 24.88 15.04
CA GLY A 113 17.58 25.74 16.17
C GLY A 113 18.09 27.13 15.73
N ASP A 114 18.28 28.01 16.70
CA ASP A 114 18.84 29.33 16.45
C ASP A 114 20.23 29.24 15.79
N GLY A 115 20.44 30.03 14.75
CA GLY A 115 21.69 30.09 14.01
C GLY A 115 22.00 28.87 13.13
N PHE A 116 21.02 27.98 12.90
CA PHE A 116 21.16 26.89 11.94
C PHE A 116 21.16 27.42 10.50
N ARG A 117 21.94 26.76 9.63
CA ARG A 117 21.80 26.87 8.19
C ARG A 117 20.62 25.99 7.73
N LEU A 118 20.08 26.27 6.54
CA LEU A 118 18.97 25.47 5.99
C LEU A 118 19.26 23.96 5.95
N VAL A 119 20.49 23.58 5.59
CA VAL A 119 20.94 22.17 5.51
C VAL A 119 21.00 21.48 6.89
N GLU A 120 21.05 22.24 7.98
CA GLU A 120 21.09 21.72 9.34
C GLU A 120 19.70 21.50 9.94
N PHE A 121 18.63 22.03 9.28
CA PHE A 121 17.26 21.75 9.68
C PHE A 121 16.85 20.36 9.26
N GLY A 122 16.42 19.54 10.24
CA GLY A 122 15.87 18.21 9.97
C GLY A 122 14.46 18.29 9.37
N LEU A 123 14.19 17.47 8.37
CA LEU A 123 12.85 17.30 7.82
C LEU A 123 11.99 16.51 8.82
N VAL A 124 10.87 17.07 9.28
CA VAL A 124 9.98 16.43 10.27
C VAL A 124 8.64 16.03 9.68
N LEU A 125 8.28 16.62 8.52
CA LEU A 125 7.15 16.20 7.71
C LEU A 125 7.44 16.49 6.24
N ASP A 126 7.24 15.48 5.39
CA ASP A 126 6.96 15.63 3.96
C ASP A 126 5.58 15.01 3.72
N GLY A 127 4.65 15.82 3.35
CA GLY A 127 3.24 15.44 3.21
C GLY A 127 2.53 16.32 2.20
N THR A 128 1.21 16.30 2.25
CA THR A 128 0.36 17.08 1.34
C THR A 128 -0.65 17.91 2.11
N ALA A 129 -1.06 19.05 1.52
CA ALA A 129 -2.23 19.77 1.96
C ALA A 129 -3.49 19.02 1.49
N GLU A 130 -4.51 18.97 2.34
CA GLU A 130 -5.82 18.46 1.99
C GLU A 130 -6.73 19.63 1.59
N GLN A 131 -6.77 20.65 2.43
CA GLN A 131 -7.56 21.87 2.23
C GLN A 131 -7.00 23.03 3.04
N ILE A 132 -7.52 24.23 2.79
CA ILE A 132 -7.22 25.45 3.52
C ILE A 132 -8.51 26.04 4.10
N GLU A 133 -8.46 26.50 5.33
CA GLU A 133 -9.57 27.12 6.07
C GLU A 133 -9.16 28.52 6.51
N PHE A 134 -10.08 29.46 6.43
CA PHE A 134 -9.89 30.84 6.87
C PHE A 134 -10.83 31.15 8.03
N ASP A 135 -10.32 31.80 9.05
CA ASP A 135 -11.11 32.54 10.01
C ASP A 135 -10.66 33.99 10.04
N ASP A 136 -11.18 34.80 10.97
CA ASP A 136 -10.94 36.25 10.97
C ASP A 136 -9.45 36.62 11.09
N LEU A 137 -8.62 35.80 11.72
CA LEU A 137 -7.23 36.17 12.04
C LEU A 137 -6.22 35.09 11.56
N LEU A 138 -6.70 33.92 11.24
CA LEU A 138 -5.85 32.75 10.99
C LEU A 138 -6.19 32.07 9.68
N VAL A 139 -5.17 31.45 9.11
CA VAL A 139 -5.32 30.51 8.01
C VAL A 139 -4.82 29.14 8.48
N THR A 140 -5.66 28.12 8.40
CA THR A 140 -5.32 26.76 8.76
C THR A 140 -5.18 25.92 7.50
N VAL A 141 -4.01 25.29 7.31
CA VAL A 141 -3.77 24.31 6.25
C VAL A 141 -3.90 22.92 6.85
N ARG A 142 -4.92 22.16 6.41
CA ARG A 142 -5.10 20.74 6.77
C ARG A 142 -4.07 19.91 6.05
N LEU A 143 -3.46 18.98 6.77
CA LEU A 143 -2.36 18.16 6.27
C LEU A 143 -2.77 16.69 6.23
N ARG A 144 -2.31 16.00 5.20
CA ARG A 144 -2.34 14.54 5.10
C ARG A 144 -0.93 14.02 4.79
N ASP A 145 -0.62 12.81 5.20
CA ASP A 145 0.60 12.18 4.75
C ASP A 145 0.47 11.67 3.29
N LEU A 146 1.59 11.22 2.74
CA LEU A 146 1.65 10.75 1.36
C LEU A 146 0.87 9.45 1.13
N GLN A 147 0.46 8.74 2.18
CA GLN A 147 -0.33 7.51 2.09
C GLN A 147 -1.70 7.74 1.43
N ALA A 148 -2.23 8.96 1.52
CA ALA A 148 -3.44 9.36 0.81
C ALA A 148 -3.37 9.13 -0.73
N ARG A 149 -2.17 9.08 -1.32
CA ARG A 149 -1.97 8.77 -2.75
C ARG A 149 -2.47 7.36 -3.11
N PHE A 150 -2.45 6.44 -2.17
CA PHE A 150 -2.92 5.07 -2.38
C PHE A 150 -4.46 4.93 -2.32
N GLU A 151 -5.18 5.99 -1.99
CA GLU A 151 -6.64 6.02 -2.10
C GLU A 151 -7.12 6.02 -3.57
N ALA A 152 -6.22 6.27 -4.51
CA ALA A 152 -6.52 6.20 -5.94
C ALA A 152 -6.84 4.77 -6.40
N GLU A 153 -7.63 4.68 -7.47
CA GLU A 153 -7.87 3.42 -8.15
C GLU A 153 -6.59 2.85 -8.76
N VAL A 154 -6.51 1.53 -8.81
CA VAL A 154 -5.40 0.83 -9.46
C VAL A 154 -5.40 1.14 -10.96
N PRO A 155 -4.35 1.78 -11.51
CA PRO A 155 -4.26 2.04 -12.94
C PRO A 155 -4.22 0.73 -13.72
N ARG A 156 -5.14 0.54 -14.66
CA ARG A 156 -5.25 -0.64 -15.51
C ARG A 156 -5.65 -0.26 -16.92
N ALA A 157 -5.16 -1.00 -17.91
CA ALA A 157 -5.68 -0.89 -19.26
C ALA A 157 -7.05 -1.56 -19.36
N SER A 158 -7.85 -1.08 -20.32
CA SER A 158 -9.14 -1.67 -20.68
C SER A 158 -9.05 -2.32 -22.05
N TYR A 159 -9.91 -3.30 -22.28
CA TYR A 159 -10.02 -3.92 -23.60
C TYR A 159 -10.54 -2.93 -24.63
N ALA A 160 -9.89 -2.84 -25.78
CA ALA A 160 -10.36 -2.03 -26.90
C ALA A 160 -11.51 -2.71 -27.69
N GLY A 161 -11.67 -4.03 -27.56
CA GLY A 161 -12.71 -4.79 -28.26
C GLY A 161 -12.44 -5.04 -29.74
N THR A 162 -11.17 -4.91 -30.17
CA THR A 162 -10.77 -5.00 -31.58
C THR A 162 -10.30 -6.38 -32.02
N GLY A 163 -10.35 -7.37 -31.14
CA GLY A 163 -9.93 -8.76 -31.38
C GLY A 163 -8.54 -9.08 -30.80
N GLY A 164 -8.16 -10.37 -30.84
CA GLY A 164 -6.92 -10.86 -30.26
C GLY A 164 -6.81 -10.54 -28.77
N THR A 165 -5.64 -10.08 -28.31
CA THR A 165 -5.40 -9.66 -26.92
C THR A 165 -6.19 -8.41 -26.52
N GLU A 166 -6.67 -7.61 -27.49
CA GLU A 166 -7.56 -6.47 -27.24
C GLU A 166 -9.01 -6.87 -26.95
N GLY A 167 -9.28 -8.16 -26.99
CA GLY A 167 -10.57 -8.74 -26.63
C GLY A 167 -11.65 -8.57 -27.70
N ARG A 168 -12.69 -9.39 -27.61
CA ARG A 168 -13.87 -9.28 -28.44
C ARG A 168 -14.68 -8.01 -28.10
N VAL A 169 -15.54 -7.57 -29.03
CA VAL A 169 -16.39 -6.37 -28.88
C VAL A 169 -17.16 -6.34 -27.54
N GLY A 170 -17.64 -7.48 -27.04
CA GLY A 170 -18.36 -7.56 -25.77
C GLY A 170 -17.47 -7.31 -24.50
N LEU A 171 -16.18 -7.14 -24.66
CA LEU A 171 -15.27 -6.77 -23.58
C LEU A 171 -14.85 -5.29 -23.62
N THR A 172 -15.27 -4.53 -24.63
CA THR A 172 -14.88 -3.11 -24.80
C THR A 172 -15.12 -2.33 -23.52
N GLY A 173 -14.07 -1.63 -23.04
CA GLY A 173 -14.11 -0.81 -21.84
C GLY A 173 -13.99 -1.58 -20.53
N ARG A 174 -14.06 -2.92 -20.54
CA ARG A 174 -13.82 -3.72 -19.33
C ARG A 174 -12.32 -3.66 -18.95
N PRO A 175 -11.99 -3.41 -17.68
CA PRO A 175 -10.61 -3.47 -17.22
C PRO A 175 -10.00 -4.86 -17.41
N ARG A 176 -8.72 -4.92 -17.79
CA ARG A 176 -7.99 -6.18 -17.90
C ARG A 176 -7.61 -6.71 -16.52
N PRO A 177 -7.55 -8.02 -16.32
CA PRO A 177 -7.19 -8.62 -15.04
C PRO A 177 -5.72 -8.38 -14.70
N LEU A 178 -5.42 -8.33 -13.38
CA LEU A 178 -4.06 -8.29 -12.87
C LEU A 178 -3.85 -9.44 -11.88
N CYS A 179 -2.72 -10.14 -12.02
CA CYS A 179 -2.23 -11.15 -11.08
C CYS A 179 -0.91 -10.66 -10.48
N PHE A 180 -0.80 -10.63 -9.16
CA PHE A 180 0.43 -10.29 -8.44
C PHE A 180 0.83 -11.47 -7.55
N GLY A 181 2.14 -11.83 -7.55
CA GLY A 181 2.63 -12.97 -6.80
C GLY A 181 2.05 -14.30 -7.26
N ARG A 182 1.79 -15.23 -6.34
CA ARG A 182 1.29 -16.56 -6.64
C ARG A 182 -0.22 -16.65 -6.40
N VAL A 183 -0.99 -16.84 -7.45
CA VAL A 183 -2.47 -16.84 -7.40
C VAL A 183 -3.03 -18.16 -7.93
N LEU A 184 -4.06 -18.68 -7.25
CA LEU A 184 -4.63 -19.99 -7.53
C LEU A 184 -6.06 -19.86 -8.06
N ARG A 185 -6.40 -20.70 -9.05
CA ARG A 185 -7.75 -20.80 -9.61
C ARG A 185 -8.33 -19.44 -10.05
N VAL A 186 -7.51 -18.59 -10.68
CA VAL A 186 -8.02 -17.32 -11.23
C VAL A 186 -8.95 -17.59 -12.41
N PRO A 187 -10.06 -16.89 -12.51
CA PRO A 187 -10.95 -17.00 -13.66
C PRO A 187 -10.29 -16.41 -14.91
N ALA A 188 -10.15 -17.23 -15.95
CA ALA A 188 -9.55 -16.79 -17.21
C ALA A 188 -10.58 -16.03 -18.08
N VAL A 189 -10.18 -14.89 -18.65
CA VAL A 189 -11.03 -14.08 -19.52
C VAL A 189 -10.89 -14.54 -20.97
N LEU A 190 -11.95 -15.06 -21.57
CA LEU A 190 -11.98 -15.43 -23.00
C LEU A 190 -11.96 -14.17 -23.87
N VAL A 191 -10.80 -13.82 -24.41
CA VAL A 191 -10.58 -12.60 -25.20
C VAL A 191 -10.84 -12.82 -26.69
N ASP A 192 -10.47 -13.98 -27.23
CA ASP A 192 -10.75 -14.38 -28.60
C ASP A 192 -11.37 -15.78 -28.68
N PRO A 193 -12.70 -15.87 -28.90
CA PRO A 193 -13.39 -17.15 -29.00
C PRO A 193 -12.96 -18.02 -30.23
N ALA A 194 -12.51 -17.40 -31.32
CA ALA A 194 -12.11 -18.13 -32.51
C ALA A 194 -10.76 -18.83 -32.31
N ALA A 195 -9.85 -18.18 -31.61
CA ALA A 195 -8.55 -18.72 -31.26
C ALA A 195 -8.54 -19.49 -29.92
N LEU A 196 -9.66 -19.53 -29.19
CA LEU A 196 -9.75 -20.00 -27.81
C LEU A 196 -8.65 -19.40 -26.91
N LEU A 197 -8.41 -18.08 -27.09
CA LEU A 197 -7.41 -17.31 -26.38
C LEU A 197 -8.00 -16.76 -25.08
N TYR A 198 -7.32 -17.02 -23.98
CA TYR A 198 -7.68 -16.58 -22.64
C TYR A 198 -6.61 -15.67 -22.06
N GLN A 199 -7.01 -14.61 -21.35
CA GLN A 199 -6.11 -13.70 -20.65
C GLN A 199 -6.25 -13.84 -19.13
N LEU A 200 -5.10 -13.81 -18.44
CA LEU A 200 -4.96 -13.92 -16.99
C LEU A 200 -4.41 -12.63 -16.36
N HIS A 201 -3.60 -11.89 -17.13
CA HIS A 201 -2.91 -10.68 -16.66
C HIS A 201 -2.71 -9.70 -17.81
N ASP A 202 -2.71 -8.41 -17.46
CA ASP A 202 -2.38 -7.32 -18.41
C ASP A 202 -0.86 -7.11 -18.46
N GLY A 203 -0.19 -7.87 -19.29
CA GLY A 203 1.26 -7.85 -19.46
C GLY A 203 1.94 -9.19 -19.18
N PRO A 204 3.28 -9.20 -19.04
CA PRO A 204 4.04 -10.42 -18.83
C PRO A 204 3.81 -11.01 -17.43
N ILE A 205 3.76 -12.34 -17.38
CA ILE A 205 3.70 -13.14 -16.14
C ILE A 205 4.90 -14.09 -16.09
N ALA A 206 5.28 -14.51 -14.87
CA ALA A 206 6.39 -15.45 -14.70
C ALA A 206 6.07 -16.85 -15.21
N GLY A 207 4.79 -17.26 -15.18
CA GLY A 207 4.36 -18.53 -15.72
C GLY A 207 2.94 -18.92 -15.38
N ILE A 208 2.46 -19.95 -16.06
CA ILE A 208 1.17 -20.60 -15.82
C ILE A 208 1.49 -22.00 -15.30
N ASP A 209 1.23 -22.23 -14.00
CA ASP A 209 1.57 -23.48 -13.34
C ASP A 209 0.56 -24.58 -13.73
N ALA A 210 -0.72 -24.24 -13.92
CA ALA A 210 -1.76 -25.17 -14.36
C ALA A 210 -2.95 -24.41 -14.98
N VAL A 211 -3.67 -25.07 -15.88
CA VAL A 211 -4.96 -24.62 -16.44
C VAL A 211 -5.98 -25.73 -16.24
N TYR A 212 -7.20 -25.36 -15.92
CA TYR A 212 -8.28 -26.30 -15.59
C TYR A 212 -9.56 -25.99 -16.37
N ASP A 213 -10.23 -27.03 -16.82
CA ASP A 213 -11.62 -26.98 -17.30
C ASP A 213 -12.53 -27.69 -16.29
N ARG A 214 -13.45 -26.98 -15.66
CA ARG A 214 -14.35 -27.53 -14.63
C ARG A 214 -13.57 -28.24 -13.49
N GLY A 215 -12.41 -27.70 -13.11
CA GLY A 215 -11.55 -28.26 -12.08
C GLY A 215 -10.61 -29.39 -12.55
N LEU A 216 -10.80 -29.96 -13.75
CA LEU A 216 -9.91 -30.97 -14.32
C LEU A 216 -8.69 -30.31 -14.95
N ALA A 217 -7.49 -30.74 -14.57
CA ALA A 217 -6.24 -30.20 -15.09
C ALA A 217 -6.05 -30.55 -16.58
N LEU A 218 -5.62 -29.56 -17.36
CA LEU A 218 -5.23 -29.72 -18.76
C LEU A 218 -3.72 -29.87 -18.87
N ALA A 219 -3.26 -30.59 -19.91
CA ALA A 219 -1.83 -30.78 -20.14
C ALA A 219 -1.22 -29.57 -20.87
N GLY A 220 -0.13 -29.01 -20.32
CA GLY A 220 0.63 -27.94 -20.98
C GLY A 220 1.50 -28.50 -22.12
N VAL A 221 1.53 -27.78 -23.27
CA VAL A 221 2.34 -28.15 -24.45
C VAL A 221 3.01 -26.91 -25.06
N GLU A 222 4.17 -27.10 -25.70
CA GLU A 222 4.90 -26.04 -26.40
C GLU A 222 4.32 -25.77 -27.81
N GLY A 223 3.75 -26.81 -28.44
CA GLY A 223 3.22 -26.75 -29.81
C GLY A 223 1.75 -26.31 -29.87
N ALA A 224 1.10 -26.60 -31.00
CA ALA A 224 -0.35 -26.41 -31.14
C ALA A 224 -1.08 -27.38 -30.18
N PRO A 225 -1.93 -26.86 -29.27
CA PRO A 225 -2.62 -27.71 -28.31
C PRO A 225 -3.72 -28.54 -28.98
N ALA A 226 -3.87 -29.79 -28.55
CA ALA A 226 -5.01 -30.66 -28.87
C ALA A 226 -6.09 -30.59 -27.78
N ALA A 227 -7.21 -31.28 -27.96
CA ALA A 227 -8.25 -31.38 -26.93
C ALA A 227 -7.66 -31.89 -25.60
N GLY A 228 -8.01 -31.24 -24.48
CA GLY A 228 -7.44 -31.52 -23.15
C GLY A 228 -6.06 -30.91 -22.91
N GLN A 229 -5.59 -30.07 -23.84
CA GLN A 229 -4.29 -29.41 -23.74
C GLN A 229 -4.41 -27.89 -23.81
N PHE A 230 -3.40 -27.18 -23.28
CA PHE A 230 -3.23 -25.75 -23.44
C PHE A 230 -1.79 -25.39 -23.83
N ARG A 231 -1.63 -24.27 -24.48
CA ARG A 231 -0.32 -23.62 -24.72
C ARG A 231 -0.30 -22.28 -24.02
N GLY A 232 0.66 -22.08 -23.11
CA GLY A 232 0.90 -20.82 -22.44
C GLY A 232 1.58 -19.78 -23.35
N ASP A 233 1.27 -18.52 -23.12
CA ASP A 233 1.95 -17.34 -23.63
C ASP A 233 2.22 -16.37 -22.47
N PRO A 234 3.21 -16.66 -21.60
CA PRO A 234 3.51 -15.85 -20.44
C PRO A 234 3.92 -14.41 -20.79
N ALA A 235 4.50 -14.17 -21.96
CA ALA A 235 4.91 -12.83 -22.38
C ALA A 235 3.72 -11.87 -22.53
N ASN A 236 2.54 -12.40 -22.87
CA ASN A 236 1.30 -11.63 -23.01
C ASN A 236 0.29 -11.92 -21.89
N GLY A 237 0.67 -12.67 -20.85
CA GLY A 237 -0.25 -13.04 -19.76
C GLY A 237 -1.44 -13.90 -20.21
N CYS A 238 -1.26 -14.71 -21.25
CA CYS A 238 -2.33 -15.41 -21.96
C CYS A 238 -2.05 -16.92 -22.09
N PHE A 239 -3.06 -17.67 -22.51
CA PHE A 239 -2.93 -19.06 -22.98
C PHE A 239 -4.02 -19.39 -24.00
N THR A 240 -3.79 -20.43 -24.79
CA THR A 240 -4.73 -20.93 -25.81
C THR A 240 -5.12 -22.37 -25.49
N LEU A 241 -6.40 -22.70 -25.65
CA LEU A 241 -6.91 -24.08 -25.52
C LEU A 241 -6.94 -24.77 -26.88
N GLY A 242 -6.76 -26.12 -26.89
CA GLY A 242 -6.86 -26.92 -28.09
C GLY A 242 -8.28 -27.31 -28.50
N ALA A 243 -9.25 -27.15 -27.63
CA ALA A 243 -10.66 -27.36 -27.89
C ALA A 243 -11.52 -26.48 -27.00
N SER A 244 -12.79 -26.25 -27.38
CA SER A 244 -13.76 -25.52 -26.55
C SER A 244 -13.90 -26.22 -25.19
N PRO A 245 -13.80 -25.48 -24.07
CA PRO A 245 -13.94 -26.04 -22.73
C PRO A 245 -15.39 -26.47 -22.50
N ALA A 246 -15.57 -27.43 -21.60
CA ALA A 246 -16.89 -27.89 -21.18
C ALA A 246 -17.56 -26.97 -20.17
N GLY A 247 -16.80 -26.05 -19.53
CA GLY A 247 -17.35 -25.10 -18.58
C GLY A 247 -16.35 -24.03 -18.12
N THR A 248 -16.30 -23.76 -16.81
CA THR A 248 -15.46 -22.70 -16.25
C THR A 248 -13.98 -23.06 -16.38
N VAL A 249 -13.23 -22.15 -17.00
CA VAL A 249 -11.78 -22.22 -17.16
C VAL A 249 -11.10 -21.39 -16.06
N THR A 250 -10.19 -22.03 -15.33
CA THR A 250 -9.38 -21.37 -14.30
C THR A 250 -7.90 -21.72 -14.46
N ALA A 251 -7.01 -20.92 -13.89
CA ALA A 251 -5.58 -21.17 -13.95
C ALA A 251 -4.88 -20.85 -12.62
N ASP A 252 -3.78 -21.55 -12.36
CA ASP A 252 -2.81 -21.21 -11.31
C ASP A 252 -1.66 -20.47 -11.96
N VAL A 253 -1.31 -19.30 -11.41
CA VAL A 253 -0.45 -18.31 -12.09
C VAL A 253 0.62 -17.79 -11.14
N ARG A 254 1.85 -17.72 -11.62
CA ARG A 254 2.87 -16.83 -11.10
C ARG A 254 2.77 -15.52 -11.85
N GLY A 255 2.24 -14.48 -11.16
CA GLY A 255 1.73 -13.25 -11.76
C GLY A 255 2.82 -12.32 -12.30
N ASP A 256 2.57 -11.03 -12.21
CA ASP A 256 3.35 -9.94 -12.79
C ASP A 256 4.87 -10.17 -12.74
N ALA A 257 5.49 -10.18 -13.91
CA ALA A 257 6.92 -10.39 -14.11
C ALA A 257 7.53 -9.29 -15.01
N ASP A 258 6.96 -8.10 -15.02
CA ASP A 258 7.56 -6.97 -15.71
C ASP A 258 8.96 -6.68 -15.10
N GLY A 259 9.99 -7.02 -15.86
CA GLY A 259 11.39 -7.07 -15.44
C GLY A 259 11.79 -8.37 -14.72
N PHE A 260 11.17 -8.72 -13.61
CA PHE A 260 11.44 -9.95 -12.83
C PHE A 260 10.26 -10.32 -11.94
N TYR A 261 10.14 -11.59 -11.58
CA TYR A 261 9.07 -12.09 -10.71
C TYR A 261 9.35 -11.85 -9.23
N VAL A 262 8.31 -11.48 -8.49
CA VAL A 262 8.31 -11.37 -7.03
C VAL A 262 7.03 -11.96 -6.45
N GLU A 263 7.11 -12.54 -5.24
CA GLU A 263 5.97 -13.19 -4.60
C GLU A 263 5.86 -12.96 -3.09
N THR A 264 6.79 -12.20 -2.48
CA THR A 264 6.70 -11.84 -1.07
C THR A 264 5.89 -10.55 -0.88
N ALA A 265 5.31 -10.36 0.30
CA ALA A 265 4.49 -9.18 0.58
C ALA A 265 5.27 -7.87 0.40
N ALA A 266 6.48 -7.78 0.95
CA ALA A 266 7.31 -6.58 0.85
C ALA A 266 7.67 -6.28 -0.61
N ALA A 267 8.12 -7.29 -1.38
CA ALA A 267 8.50 -7.11 -2.77
C ALA A 267 7.31 -6.71 -3.66
N LEU A 268 6.11 -7.26 -3.41
CA LEU A 268 4.89 -6.89 -4.13
C LEU A 268 4.41 -5.48 -3.78
N VAL A 269 4.45 -5.09 -2.49
CA VAL A 269 4.16 -3.70 -2.09
C VAL A 269 5.08 -2.72 -2.81
N ARG A 270 6.39 -3.00 -2.84
CA ARG A 270 7.37 -2.19 -3.58
C ARG A 270 7.05 -2.12 -5.07
N ARG A 271 6.76 -3.26 -5.69
CA ARG A 271 6.39 -3.36 -7.12
C ARG A 271 5.15 -2.52 -7.44
N ILE A 272 4.07 -2.65 -6.67
CA ILE A 272 2.82 -1.92 -6.87
C ILE A 272 3.05 -0.43 -6.62
N ALA A 273 3.79 -0.04 -5.59
CA ALA A 273 4.10 1.35 -5.29
C ALA A 273 4.86 2.04 -6.44
N ILE A 274 5.84 1.37 -7.04
CA ILE A 274 6.59 1.91 -8.19
C ILE A 274 5.71 1.91 -9.45
N ALA A 275 5.19 0.75 -9.85
CA ALA A 275 4.56 0.56 -11.15
C ALA A 275 3.16 1.20 -11.24
N ARG A 276 2.43 1.30 -10.14
CA ARG A 276 1.01 1.73 -10.13
C ARG A 276 0.78 3.04 -9.38
N ALA A 277 1.59 3.37 -8.36
CA ALA A 277 1.49 4.64 -7.65
C ALA A 277 2.55 5.67 -8.06
N GLY A 278 3.49 5.30 -8.94
CA GLY A 278 4.50 6.19 -9.52
C GLY A 278 5.55 6.68 -8.53
N LEU A 279 5.88 5.87 -7.51
CA LEU A 279 6.99 6.17 -6.61
C LEU A 279 8.34 5.88 -7.28
N ALA A 280 9.34 6.73 -7.01
CA ALA A 280 10.69 6.57 -7.51
C ALA A 280 11.54 5.72 -6.55
N ASP A 281 12.27 4.76 -7.10
CA ASP A 281 13.20 3.92 -6.36
C ASP A 281 14.65 4.37 -6.67
N PRO A 282 15.52 4.64 -5.68
CA PRO A 282 15.33 4.47 -4.24
C PRO A 282 14.79 5.70 -3.49
N ASP A 283 14.52 6.81 -4.15
CA ASP A 283 14.33 8.11 -3.50
C ASP A 283 13.07 8.15 -2.60
N ASP A 284 11.97 7.54 -3.06
CA ASP A 284 10.68 7.52 -2.37
C ASP A 284 10.49 6.26 -1.50
N LEU A 285 11.49 5.36 -1.40
CA LEU A 285 11.38 4.08 -0.70
C LEU A 285 12.47 3.89 0.36
N ASP A 286 12.10 3.32 1.51
CA ASP A 286 13.05 2.86 2.51
C ASP A 286 13.54 1.43 2.18
N ALA A 287 14.54 1.32 1.32
CA ALA A 287 15.05 0.05 0.83
C ALA A 287 15.49 -0.90 1.98
N ALA A 288 15.96 -0.36 3.11
CA ALA A 288 16.37 -1.17 4.25
C ALA A 288 15.18 -1.82 4.95
N ALA A 289 14.08 -1.07 5.13
CA ALA A 289 12.84 -1.61 5.71
C ALA A 289 12.22 -2.69 4.83
N PHE A 290 12.20 -2.50 3.50
CA PHE A 290 11.72 -3.51 2.56
C PHE A 290 12.55 -4.80 2.62
N ALA A 291 13.90 -4.70 2.63
CA ALA A 291 14.77 -5.86 2.74
C ALA A 291 14.63 -6.59 4.09
N ALA A 292 14.47 -5.84 5.18
CA ALA A 292 14.27 -6.41 6.51
C ALA A 292 12.93 -7.18 6.60
N LEU A 293 11.84 -6.62 6.07
CA LEU A 293 10.53 -7.28 6.07
C LEU A 293 10.54 -8.52 5.17
N ASP A 294 11.21 -8.46 4.02
CA ASP A 294 11.35 -9.61 3.11
C ASP A 294 12.07 -10.79 3.77
N ALA A 295 13.14 -10.48 4.53
CA ALA A 295 13.88 -11.49 5.29
C ALA A 295 13.05 -12.08 6.46
N LEU A 296 12.21 -11.23 7.10
CA LEU A 296 11.38 -11.64 8.23
C LEU A 296 10.15 -12.45 7.82
N ALA A 297 9.57 -12.17 6.66
CA ALA A 297 8.33 -12.77 6.17
C ALA A 297 8.45 -13.18 4.68
N PRO A 298 9.25 -14.22 4.37
CA PRO A 298 9.53 -14.64 3.00
C PRO A 298 8.38 -15.47 2.37
N ALA A 299 7.27 -15.63 3.07
CA ALA A 299 6.15 -16.43 2.58
C ALA A 299 5.55 -15.84 1.30
N PRO A 300 5.23 -16.68 0.30
CA PRO A 300 4.59 -16.23 -0.93
C PRO A 300 3.16 -15.76 -0.68
N VAL A 301 2.81 -14.63 -1.27
CA VAL A 301 1.46 -14.09 -1.28
C VAL A 301 0.96 -13.90 -2.71
N GLY A 302 -0.35 -13.71 -2.87
CA GLY A 302 -0.91 -13.48 -4.19
C GLY A 302 -2.22 -12.72 -4.18
N LEU A 303 -2.38 -11.83 -5.15
CA LEU A 303 -3.60 -11.05 -5.39
C LEU A 303 -4.04 -11.14 -6.85
N PHE A 304 -5.35 -11.24 -7.03
CA PHE A 304 -6.00 -11.14 -8.32
C PHE A 304 -6.98 -9.96 -8.31
N VAL A 305 -6.93 -9.14 -9.37
CA VAL A 305 -7.76 -7.93 -9.49
C VAL A 305 -8.43 -7.94 -10.85
N ASP A 306 -9.75 -8.16 -10.87
CA ASP A 306 -10.57 -8.16 -12.09
C ASP A 306 -11.70 -7.11 -12.03
N THR A 307 -11.89 -6.48 -10.89
CA THR A 307 -12.87 -5.42 -10.64
C THR A 307 -12.16 -4.12 -10.23
N GLU A 308 -12.89 -3.03 -10.18
CA GLU A 308 -12.37 -1.77 -9.62
C GLU A 308 -11.85 -1.99 -8.20
N ALA A 309 -10.64 -1.53 -7.94
CA ALA A 309 -9.98 -1.65 -6.66
C ALA A 309 -9.07 -0.45 -6.42
N ARG A 310 -8.92 -0.06 -5.16
CA ARG A 310 -8.00 1.01 -4.74
C ARG A 310 -6.64 0.42 -4.40
N LEU A 311 -5.59 1.21 -4.61
CA LEU A 311 -4.22 0.81 -4.27
C LEU A 311 -4.06 0.49 -2.78
N ASP A 312 -4.64 1.31 -1.88
CA ASP A 312 -4.57 1.08 -0.43
C ASP A 312 -5.10 -0.31 -0.03
N ARG A 313 -6.17 -0.79 -0.70
CA ARG A 313 -6.74 -2.13 -0.42
C ARG A 313 -5.80 -3.25 -0.83
N LEU A 314 -5.16 -3.11 -1.99
CA LEU A 314 -4.18 -4.10 -2.42
C LEU A 314 -2.98 -4.16 -1.48
N LEU A 315 -2.48 -2.99 -1.05
CA LEU A 315 -1.35 -2.92 -0.13
C LEU A 315 -1.73 -3.47 1.26
N ASP A 316 -2.91 -3.11 1.77
CA ASP A 316 -3.44 -3.66 3.02
C ASP A 316 -3.52 -5.19 2.98
N ASP A 317 -4.17 -5.76 1.95
CA ASP A 317 -4.33 -7.22 1.81
C ASP A 317 -2.98 -7.95 1.80
N LEU A 318 -1.94 -7.35 1.18
CA LEU A 318 -0.59 -7.91 1.15
C LEU A 318 0.09 -7.88 2.52
N VAL A 319 0.07 -6.73 3.21
CA VAL A 319 0.76 -6.59 4.50
C VAL A 319 -0.01 -7.28 5.63
N GLU A 320 -1.35 -7.25 5.61
CA GLU A 320 -2.18 -7.97 6.58
C GLU A 320 -1.93 -9.48 6.54
N ALA A 321 -1.63 -10.05 5.35
CA ALA A 321 -1.32 -11.46 5.20
C ALA A 321 -0.16 -11.93 6.08
N ILE A 322 0.79 -11.05 6.36
CA ILE A 322 1.97 -11.32 7.18
C ILE A 322 1.96 -10.62 8.54
N GLY A 323 0.85 -9.97 8.92
CA GLY A 323 0.76 -9.15 10.14
C GLY A 323 1.62 -7.89 10.08
N GLY A 324 1.84 -7.37 8.89
CA GLY A 324 2.66 -6.19 8.61
C GLY A 324 1.85 -4.90 8.55
N HIS A 325 2.56 -3.81 8.28
CA HIS A 325 2.01 -2.49 8.01
C HIS A 325 2.88 -1.76 6.99
N TYR A 326 2.34 -0.70 6.42
CA TYR A 326 3.07 0.25 5.59
C TYR A 326 2.68 1.68 5.96
N GLY A 327 3.52 2.62 5.56
CA GLY A 327 3.26 4.05 5.76
C GLY A 327 4.44 4.87 5.23
N PHE A 328 4.36 6.19 5.35
CA PHE A 328 5.48 7.06 4.97
C PHE A 328 6.25 7.50 6.21
N ASP A 329 7.57 7.50 6.14
CA ASP A 329 8.43 8.06 7.18
C ASP A 329 8.36 9.60 7.19
N ARG A 330 9.07 10.23 8.11
CA ARG A 330 9.12 11.70 8.20
C ARG A 330 9.78 12.37 7.00
N ALA A 331 10.61 11.64 6.28
CA ALA A 331 11.27 12.12 5.07
C ALA A 331 10.43 11.93 3.81
N GLY A 332 9.20 11.38 3.93
CA GLY A 332 8.30 11.12 2.82
C GLY A 332 8.65 9.87 2.03
N ARG A 333 9.40 8.92 2.62
CA ARG A 333 9.71 7.63 1.98
C ARG A 333 8.74 6.57 2.47
N LEU A 334 8.23 5.77 1.55
CA LEU A 334 7.42 4.60 1.87
C LEU A 334 8.25 3.58 2.65
N THR A 335 7.78 3.21 3.82
CA THR A 335 8.38 2.20 4.69
C THR A 335 7.37 1.09 4.97
N VAL A 336 7.88 -0.09 5.25
CA VAL A 336 7.08 -1.27 5.61
C VAL A 336 7.67 -1.91 6.86
N GLY A 337 6.83 -2.59 7.63
CA GLY A 337 7.28 -3.26 8.83
C GLY A 337 6.28 -4.26 9.36
N ARG A 338 6.63 -4.91 10.46
CA ARG A 338 5.76 -5.81 11.21
C ARG A 338 5.90 -5.48 12.69
N VAL A 339 4.79 -5.49 13.42
CA VAL A 339 4.84 -5.42 14.88
C VAL A 339 5.44 -6.74 15.37
N ALA A 340 6.60 -6.66 15.96
CA ALA A 340 7.34 -7.80 16.53
C ALA A 340 7.18 -7.85 18.05
N GLU A 341 7.60 -8.95 18.65
CA GLU A 341 7.77 -9.01 20.10
C GLU A 341 8.79 -7.95 20.55
N PRO A 342 8.63 -7.37 21.76
CA PRO A 342 9.57 -6.41 22.29
C PRO A 342 11.01 -6.95 22.28
N ALA A 343 11.94 -6.15 21.79
CA ALA A 343 13.36 -6.52 21.82
C ALA A 343 13.87 -6.63 23.27
N ALA A 344 14.92 -7.42 23.47
CA ALA A 344 15.53 -7.59 24.78
C ALA A 344 16.13 -6.27 25.31
N GLU A 345 16.60 -5.40 24.40
CA GLU A 345 17.08 -4.07 24.70
C GLU A 345 16.07 -3.03 24.22
N ALA A 346 15.78 -2.03 25.07
CA ALA A 346 14.86 -0.97 24.72
C ALA A 346 15.50 -0.02 23.70
N GLU A 347 14.77 0.33 22.65
CA GLU A 347 15.22 1.31 21.65
C GLU A 347 15.24 2.74 22.21
N ALA A 348 14.39 3.04 23.20
CA ALA A 348 14.34 4.33 23.88
C ALA A 348 13.95 4.15 25.35
N GLY A 349 14.47 4.99 26.21
CA GLY A 349 14.11 5.08 27.62
C GLY A 349 13.54 6.45 27.95
N PHE A 350 12.48 6.49 28.78
CA PHE A 350 11.89 7.71 29.27
C PHE A 350 11.96 7.71 30.81
N ASP A 351 12.49 8.78 31.38
CA ASP A 351 12.48 8.95 32.82
C ASP A 351 11.17 9.57 33.33
N ALA A 352 11.00 9.58 34.64
CA ALA A 352 9.77 10.09 35.26
C ALA A 352 9.51 11.59 34.98
N GLY A 353 10.54 12.38 34.68
CA GLY A 353 10.39 13.79 34.31
C GLY A 353 9.90 14.00 32.88
N GLN A 354 10.08 13.00 32.02
CA GLN A 354 9.65 13.02 30.62
C GLN A 354 8.25 12.44 30.42
N ILE A 355 7.73 11.72 31.42
CA ILE A 355 6.43 11.08 31.38
C ILE A 355 5.39 11.99 32.03
N LEU A 356 4.45 12.52 31.25
CA LEU A 356 3.37 13.35 31.76
C LEU A 356 2.19 12.51 32.30
N GLU A 357 1.86 11.42 31.62
CA GLU A 357 0.77 10.54 31.98
C GLU A 357 1.03 9.12 31.46
N ILE A 358 0.66 8.12 32.25
CA ILE A 358 0.60 6.71 31.83
C ILE A 358 -0.83 6.23 32.01
N GLY A 359 -1.48 5.93 30.90
CA GLY A 359 -2.81 5.33 30.89
C GLY A 359 -2.79 3.86 30.43
N ARG A 360 -3.74 3.08 30.91
CA ARG A 360 -4.00 1.73 30.41
C ARG A 360 -5.29 1.75 29.60
N VAL A 361 -5.17 1.48 28.30
CA VAL A 361 -6.33 1.39 27.40
C VAL A 361 -6.69 -0.08 27.20
N ALA A 362 -7.98 -0.40 27.35
CA ALA A 362 -8.47 -1.72 27.00
C ALA A 362 -8.50 -1.87 25.49
N VAL A 363 -7.73 -2.82 24.97
CA VAL A 363 -7.78 -3.23 23.56
C VAL A 363 -8.81 -4.33 23.38
N ALA A 364 -8.90 -4.92 22.17
CA ALA A 364 -9.80 -6.01 21.87
C ALA A 364 -9.68 -7.19 22.87
N ARG A 365 -10.70 -8.05 22.89
CA ARG A 365 -10.66 -9.27 23.69
C ARG A 365 -9.50 -10.15 23.25
N PRO A 366 -8.87 -10.90 24.18
CA PRO A 366 -7.82 -11.85 23.81
C PRO A 366 -8.35 -12.91 22.86
N VAL A 367 -7.56 -13.27 21.87
CA VAL A 367 -7.87 -14.36 20.93
C VAL A 367 -7.15 -15.61 21.43
N TRP A 368 -7.91 -16.70 21.70
CA TRP A 368 -7.35 -17.97 22.16
C TRP A 368 -7.18 -19.00 21.04
N ARG A 369 -7.93 -18.83 19.94
CA ARG A 369 -7.82 -19.66 18.73
C ARG A 369 -7.87 -18.76 17.52
N GLN A 370 -6.88 -18.86 16.68
CA GLN A 370 -6.83 -18.13 15.41
C GLN A 370 -6.77 -19.10 14.25
N LYS A 371 -7.66 -18.93 13.28
CA LYS A 371 -7.66 -19.61 12.00
C LYS A 371 -7.21 -18.65 10.93
N ILE A 372 -6.16 -19.00 10.18
CA ILE A 372 -5.62 -18.20 9.10
C ILE A 372 -5.92 -18.90 7.78
N GLY A 373 -6.73 -18.26 6.95
CA GLY A 373 -7.05 -18.69 5.60
C GLY A 373 -5.88 -18.40 4.66
N TYR A 374 -5.45 -19.40 3.89
CA TYR A 374 -4.39 -19.31 2.88
C TYR A 374 -4.81 -20.02 1.60
N GLY A 375 -4.02 -19.93 0.54
CA GLY A 375 -4.25 -20.65 -0.71
C GLY A 375 -5.60 -20.34 -1.35
N ARG A 376 -5.96 -19.04 -1.38
CA ARG A 376 -7.25 -18.58 -1.88
C ARG A 376 -7.50 -19.06 -3.30
N TYR A 377 -8.65 -19.74 -3.51
CA TYR A 377 -9.19 -19.96 -4.84
C TYR A 377 -10.03 -18.74 -5.25
N TRP A 378 -9.57 -18.04 -6.26
CA TRP A 378 -10.26 -16.82 -6.74
C TRP A 378 -11.55 -17.16 -7.48
N ARG A 379 -11.70 -18.40 -7.93
CA ARG A 379 -12.95 -18.93 -8.46
C ARG A 379 -13.20 -20.30 -7.85
N THR A 380 -14.18 -20.39 -6.96
CA THR A 380 -14.72 -21.66 -6.47
C THR A 380 -15.68 -22.26 -7.50
N LEU A 381 -15.85 -23.56 -7.46
CA LEU A 381 -16.77 -24.29 -8.33
C LEU A 381 -17.83 -24.98 -7.47
N ASP A 382 -19.10 -24.83 -7.89
CA ASP A 382 -20.17 -25.65 -7.34
C ASP A 382 -19.90 -27.13 -7.66
N PRO A 383 -20.09 -28.07 -6.72
CA PRO A 383 -19.84 -29.50 -6.95
C PRO A 383 -20.52 -30.06 -8.19
N SER A 384 -21.71 -29.56 -8.56
CA SER A 384 -22.42 -29.95 -9.78
C SER A 384 -21.77 -29.45 -11.06
N GLY A 385 -20.98 -28.36 -10.97
CA GLY A 385 -20.20 -27.77 -12.06
C GLY A 385 -18.85 -28.42 -12.29
N VAL A 386 -18.37 -29.29 -11.39
CA VAL A 386 -17.06 -29.94 -11.47
C VAL A 386 -17.12 -31.11 -12.47
N ALA A 387 -15.99 -31.36 -13.17
CA ALA A 387 -15.89 -32.46 -14.12
C ALA A 387 -16.04 -33.84 -13.41
N GLY A 388 -16.67 -34.80 -14.10
CA GLY A 388 -16.94 -36.14 -13.55
C GLY A 388 -15.70 -36.93 -13.18
N ALA A 389 -14.54 -36.59 -13.77
CA ALA A 389 -13.25 -37.25 -13.50
C ALA A 389 -12.55 -36.77 -12.22
N VAL A 390 -13.03 -35.69 -11.60
CA VAL A 390 -12.54 -35.18 -10.30
C VAL A 390 -13.19 -36.02 -9.19
N ASP A 391 -12.41 -36.51 -8.25
CA ASP A 391 -12.89 -37.27 -7.10
C ASP A 391 -13.66 -36.41 -6.09
N ASP A 392 -14.27 -37.05 -5.11
CA ASP A 392 -15.13 -36.32 -4.13
C ASP A 392 -14.32 -35.40 -3.23
N GLU A 393 -13.08 -35.72 -2.89
CA GLU A 393 -12.18 -34.84 -2.12
C GLU A 393 -11.82 -33.59 -2.92
N GLY A 394 -11.44 -33.74 -4.18
CA GLY A 394 -11.17 -32.62 -5.08
C GLY A 394 -12.40 -31.75 -5.34
N ARG A 395 -13.62 -32.36 -5.40
CA ARG A 395 -14.87 -31.59 -5.52
C ARG A 395 -15.13 -30.74 -4.29
N ALA A 396 -14.93 -31.31 -3.10
CA ALA A 396 -15.08 -30.59 -1.85
C ALA A 396 -14.05 -29.45 -1.76
N ASP A 397 -12.80 -29.70 -2.12
CA ASP A 397 -11.72 -28.71 -2.14
C ASP A 397 -12.00 -27.55 -3.11
N LEU A 398 -12.55 -27.84 -4.29
CA LEU A 398 -12.89 -26.81 -5.29
C LEU A 398 -14.08 -25.93 -4.91
N ALA A 399 -14.91 -26.35 -3.96
CA ALA A 399 -16.00 -25.56 -3.41
C ALA A 399 -15.52 -24.57 -2.35
N GLU A 400 -14.37 -24.83 -1.71
CA GLU A 400 -13.82 -24.00 -0.65
C GLU A 400 -12.96 -22.87 -1.21
N GLY A 401 -13.20 -21.64 -0.69
CA GLY A 401 -12.43 -20.46 -1.10
C GLY A 401 -11.04 -20.39 -0.48
N PHE A 402 -10.85 -20.98 0.72
CA PHE A 402 -9.61 -20.94 1.49
C PHE A 402 -9.35 -22.28 2.17
N ARG A 403 -8.08 -22.54 2.45
CA ARG A 403 -7.59 -23.55 3.40
C ARG A 403 -7.24 -22.86 4.69
N TYR A 404 -7.34 -23.55 5.83
CA TYR A 404 -7.13 -22.93 7.13
C TYR A 404 -6.03 -23.64 7.92
N ALA A 405 -5.05 -22.86 8.36
CA ALA A 405 -4.15 -23.24 9.45
C ALA A 405 -4.73 -22.70 10.77
N THR A 406 -4.63 -23.51 11.83
CA THR A 406 -5.18 -23.17 13.14
C THR A 406 -4.07 -23.15 14.18
N ALA A 407 -3.95 -22.03 14.90
CA ALA A 407 -3.13 -21.92 16.10
C ALA A 407 -4.05 -21.67 17.30
N GLU A 408 -3.77 -22.33 18.45
CA GLU A 408 -4.58 -22.17 19.64
C GLU A 408 -3.73 -22.17 20.92
N ASP A 409 -4.14 -21.34 21.88
CA ASP A 409 -3.59 -21.33 23.22
C ASP A 409 -4.74 -21.47 24.25
N PRO A 410 -4.99 -22.70 24.73
CA PRO A 410 -6.03 -22.95 25.73
C PRO A 410 -5.82 -22.17 27.04
N ALA A 411 -4.57 -21.83 27.39
CA ALA A 411 -4.30 -21.07 28.62
C ALA A 411 -4.88 -19.65 28.57
N ILE A 412 -4.93 -19.05 27.38
CA ILE A 412 -5.62 -17.75 27.17
C ILE A 412 -7.11 -17.90 27.46
N ARG A 413 -7.77 -18.93 26.91
CA ARG A 413 -9.19 -19.21 27.16
C ARG A 413 -9.47 -19.48 28.63
N ASP A 414 -8.60 -20.22 29.31
CA ASP A 414 -8.80 -20.58 30.71
C ASP A 414 -8.59 -19.36 31.62
N ARG A 415 -7.73 -18.46 31.29
CA ARG A 415 -7.46 -17.20 31.99
C ARG A 415 -8.53 -16.14 31.71
N HIS A 416 -8.92 -15.99 30.45
CA HIS A 416 -9.83 -14.94 29.98
C HIS A 416 -11.15 -15.55 29.51
N LYS A 417 -12.15 -15.54 30.38
CA LYS A 417 -13.45 -16.21 30.10
C LYS A 417 -14.26 -15.59 28.95
N LEU A 418 -13.85 -14.42 28.45
CA LEU A 418 -14.42 -13.76 27.28
C LEU A 418 -13.43 -13.78 26.09
N ALA A 419 -12.43 -14.65 26.12
CA ALA A 419 -11.53 -14.84 24.98
C ALA A 419 -12.29 -15.39 23.78
N GLU A 420 -11.92 -14.91 22.58
CA GLU A 420 -12.63 -15.14 21.34
C GLU A 420 -11.84 -16.07 20.40
N GLU A 421 -12.54 -16.69 19.46
CA GLU A 421 -11.95 -17.29 18.27
C GLU A 421 -11.95 -16.25 17.14
N ALA A 422 -10.86 -16.16 16.40
CA ALA A 422 -10.74 -15.30 15.24
C ALA A 422 -10.47 -16.12 13.98
N VAL A 423 -11.11 -15.70 12.88
CA VAL A 423 -10.85 -16.23 11.53
C VAL A 423 -10.39 -15.07 10.68
N ARG A 424 -9.27 -15.25 9.98
CA ARG A 424 -8.74 -14.25 9.08
C ARG A 424 -8.39 -14.90 7.75
N ASP A 425 -9.06 -14.48 6.69
CA ASP A 425 -8.70 -14.81 5.32
C ASP A 425 -7.57 -13.90 4.86
N THR A 426 -6.53 -14.47 4.24
CA THR A 426 -5.33 -13.73 3.88
C THR A 426 -4.93 -13.94 2.43
N ALA A 427 -4.01 -13.10 1.94
CA ALA A 427 -3.38 -13.25 0.64
C ALA A 427 -2.23 -14.28 0.62
N LEU A 428 -1.96 -15.02 1.71
CA LEU A 428 -0.96 -16.09 1.73
C LEU A 428 -1.29 -17.16 0.67
N ALA A 429 -0.33 -17.48 -0.18
CA ALA A 429 -0.53 -18.46 -1.25
C ALA A 429 -0.36 -19.90 -0.76
N LEU A 430 0.42 -20.12 0.31
CA LEU A 430 0.72 -21.43 0.90
C LEU A 430 0.58 -21.37 2.42
N ALA A 431 0.43 -22.53 3.07
CA ALA A 431 0.56 -22.65 4.52
C ALA A 431 1.98 -22.24 4.96
N VAL A 432 2.09 -21.46 6.02
CA VAL A 432 3.34 -20.99 6.62
C VAL A 432 3.60 -21.75 7.91
#